data_8d832d8eb8fbece8e02847dc7a30eb37
#
_entry.id   8d832d8eb8fbece8e02847dc7a30eb37
#
_cell.length_a   1.000
_cell.length_b   1.000
_cell.length_c   1.000
_cell.angle_alpha   90.00
_cell.angle_beta   90.00
_cell.angle_gamma   90.00
#
_symmetry.space_group_name_H-M   'P 1'
#
loop_
_entity.id
_entity.type
_entity.pdbx_description
1 polymer ?
#
loop_
_entity_poly.entity_id
_entity_poly.type
_entity_poly.pdbx_seq_one_letter_code
_entity_poly.pdbx_strand_id
1 'polypeptide(L)'
;SIRNIKITDNKNKTIAYWPLKEHLSYSCLDSLYQIPATVTNPTWEINKHTKWVKEKTLALPIYTQICHAPSKGNIYFANSSFVLVYSTIDNTLDTIYPAHGAPYTEINNQLIYQPYYDELWSYDFDPLKQMSIFNFKDNTWTNNDREIKNPEYSQHNTFISPNDSCLYIFGGYGNYQYKNLILKKGRT
;
A
#
# COMPACT_ATOMS: atom_id res chain seq x y z
N SER A 1 31.97 6.61 5.21
CA SER A 1 30.64 7.16 4.86
C SER A 1 30.42 8.47 5.58
N ILE A 2 29.82 9.45 4.90
CA ILE A 2 29.42 10.72 5.53
C ILE A 2 28.01 10.52 6.07
N ARG A 3 27.79 10.86 7.33
CA ARG A 3 26.46 10.83 7.98
C ARG A 3 26.32 12.07 8.86
N ASN A 4 25.11 12.59 8.98
CA ASN A 4 24.78 13.65 9.93
C ASN A 4 25.60 14.95 9.73
N ILE A 5 25.41 15.63 8.60
CA ILE A 5 25.99 16.95 8.39
C ILE A 5 25.24 17.97 9.25
N LYS A 6 25.97 18.64 10.14
CA LYS A 6 25.41 19.63 11.07
C LYS A 6 26.20 20.93 10.94
N ILE A 7 25.49 22.04 10.79
CA ILE A 7 26.06 23.40 10.82
C ILE A 7 25.58 24.07 12.12
N THR A 8 26.50 24.67 12.84
CA THR A 8 26.21 25.42 14.06
C THR A 8 26.72 26.86 13.93
N ASP A 9 26.08 27.80 14.60
CA ASP A 9 26.55 29.15 14.74
C ASP A 9 27.69 29.27 15.80
N ASN A 10 28.18 30.48 15.99
CA ASN A 10 29.25 30.77 16.95
C ASN A 10 28.84 30.59 18.44
N LYS A 11 27.55 30.33 18.68
CA LYS A 11 26.99 30.03 20.02
C LYS A 11 26.66 28.53 20.17
N ASN A 12 27.14 27.70 19.27
CA ASN A 12 26.86 26.26 19.19
C ASN A 12 25.38 25.89 18.95
N LYS A 13 24.55 26.84 18.53
CA LYS A 13 23.18 26.56 18.14
C LYS A 13 23.16 25.94 16.73
N THR A 14 22.47 24.84 16.54
CA THR A 14 22.30 24.21 15.24
C THR A 14 21.45 25.08 14.33
N ILE A 15 21.99 25.45 13.16
CA ILE A 15 21.31 26.26 12.15
C ILE A 15 20.92 25.47 10.91
N ALA A 16 21.54 24.31 10.68
CA ALA A 16 21.10 23.35 9.68
C ALA A 16 21.55 21.93 10.04
N TYR A 17 20.75 20.93 9.67
CA TYR A 17 21.06 19.54 9.96
C TYR A 17 20.51 18.61 8.87
N TRP A 18 21.41 17.96 8.11
CA TRP A 18 21.08 16.94 7.14
C TRP A 18 21.44 15.56 7.69
N PRO A 19 20.47 14.74 8.05
CA PRO A 19 20.72 13.40 8.60
C PRO A 19 21.21 12.40 7.53
N LEU A 20 21.10 12.71 6.24
CA LEU A 20 21.50 11.88 5.10
C LEU A 20 20.92 10.45 5.19
N LYS A 21 19.61 10.37 5.39
CA LYS A 21 18.86 9.10 5.50
C LYS A 21 18.25 8.65 4.17
N GLU A 22 18.33 9.48 3.15
CA GLU A 22 17.83 9.21 1.82
C GLU A 22 18.66 8.10 1.14
N HIS A 23 18.00 7.22 0.40
CA HIS A 23 18.64 6.05 -0.21
C HIS A 23 18.59 6.02 -1.74
N LEU A 24 17.86 6.92 -2.37
CA LEU A 24 17.59 6.89 -3.82
C LEU A 24 17.53 8.27 -4.48
N SER A 25 17.93 9.35 -3.80
CA SER A 25 17.77 10.72 -4.31
C SER A 25 19.10 11.42 -4.52
N TYR A 26 19.13 12.38 -5.45
CA TYR A 26 20.21 13.36 -5.59
C TYR A 26 19.96 14.61 -4.72
N SER A 27 18.97 14.59 -3.84
CA SER A 27 18.72 15.64 -2.87
C SER A 27 18.45 15.06 -1.49
N CYS A 28 18.82 15.78 -0.45
CA CYS A 28 18.49 15.49 0.93
C CYS A 28 17.91 16.74 1.58
N LEU A 29 17.03 16.56 2.56
CA LEU A 29 16.34 17.66 3.23
C LEU A 29 16.96 17.95 4.59
N ASP A 30 17.18 19.22 4.89
CA ASP A 30 17.48 19.66 6.25
C ASP A 30 16.27 19.39 7.16
N SER A 31 16.53 18.77 8.31
CA SER A 31 15.46 18.37 9.24
C SER A 31 14.87 19.52 10.06
N LEU A 32 15.49 20.70 10.05
CA LEU A 32 15.01 21.87 10.79
C LEU A 32 14.08 22.75 9.96
N TYR A 33 14.48 23.03 8.71
CA TYR A 33 13.79 24.00 7.85
C TYR A 33 13.37 23.43 6.51
N GLN A 34 13.58 22.12 6.29
CA GLN A 34 13.25 21.42 5.04
C GLN A 34 13.97 22.01 3.81
N ILE A 35 15.15 22.59 4.00
CA ILE A 35 15.96 23.16 2.93
C ILE A 35 16.63 22.02 2.16
N PRO A 36 16.44 21.93 0.83
CA PRO A 36 17.09 20.89 0.04
C PRO A 36 18.58 21.17 -0.15
N ALA A 37 19.39 20.13 -0.05
CA ALA A 37 20.77 20.11 -0.49
C ALA A 37 20.93 19.10 -1.63
N THR A 38 21.66 19.51 -2.70
CA THR A 38 21.96 18.60 -3.82
C THR A 38 23.19 17.76 -3.49
N VAL A 39 23.09 16.47 -3.78
CA VAL A 39 24.20 15.52 -3.63
C VAL A 39 24.67 15.08 -5.01
N THR A 40 25.93 15.28 -5.30
CA THR A 40 26.54 14.91 -6.59
C THR A 40 27.17 13.52 -6.49
N ASN A 41 26.82 12.63 -7.40
CA ASN A 41 27.33 11.26 -7.50
C ASN A 41 27.29 10.49 -6.16
N PRO A 42 26.13 10.43 -5.46
CA PRO A 42 26.06 9.73 -4.21
C PRO A 42 26.16 8.21 -4.43
N THR A 43 26.94 7.56 -3.58
CA THR A 43 26.80 6.13 -3.35
C THR A 43 26.11 5.95 -2.02
N TRP A 44 24.79 5.67 -2.05
CA TRP A 44 24.01 5.51 -0.84
C TRP A 44 24.28 4.15 -0.20
N GLU A 45 24.54 4.15 1.09
CA GLU A 45 24.61 2.94 1.89
C GLU A 45 23.18 2.48 2.18
N ILE A 46 22.75 1.39 1.56
CA ILE A 46 21.46 0.78 1.85
C ILE A 46 21.58 0.07 3.20
N ASN A 47 20.79 0.48 4.18
CA ASN A 47 20.62 -0.27 5.41
C ASN A 47 20.04 -1.64 5.08
N LYS A 48 20.89 -2.65 5.01
CA LYS A 48 20.43 -4.04 4.85
C LYS A 48 19.77 -4.45 6.15
N HIS A 49 18.46 -4.65 6.12
CA HIS A 49 17.77 -5.31 7.21
C HIS A 49 18.24 -6.76 7.26
N THR A 50 19.21 -7.02 8.10
CA THR A 50 19.80 -8.36 8.27
C THR A 50 19.03 -9.19 9.27
N LYS A 51 18.02 -8.63 9.92
CA LYS A 51 17.30 -9.27 11.03
C LYS A 51 15.83 -8.90 11.00
N TRP A 52 14.96 -9.91 10.92
CA TRP A 52 13.54 -9.74 11.14
C TRP A 52 13.27 -9.53 12.63
N VAL A 53 12.51 -8.50 12.97
CA VAL A 53 12.02 -8.24 14.31
C VAL A 53 10.52 -8.49 14.31
N LYS A 54 10.05 -9.30 15.26
CA LYS A 54 8.62 -9.54 15.43
C LYS A 54 7.98 -8.31 16.08
N GLU A 55 7.19 -7.58 15.33
CA GLU A 55 6.51 -6.37 15.80
C GLU A 55 5.22 -6.73 16.55
N LYS A 56 4.35 -7.50 15.91
CA LYS A 56 3.05 -7.88 16.47
C LYS A 56 2.60 -9.25 15.97
N THR A 57 1.76 -9.91 16.74
CA THR A 57 1.04 -11.12 16.32
C THR A 57 -0.44 -10.84 16.36
N LEU A 58 -1.13 -11.08 15.24
CA LEU A 58 -2.58 -10.96 15.12
C LEU A 58 -3.17 -12.33 14.88
N ALA A 59 -4.20 -12.71 15.63
CA ALA A 59 -5.03 -13.88 15.34
C ALA A 59 -6.13 -13.44 14.38
N LEU A 60 -5.99 -13.79 13.12
CA LEU A 60 -6.92 -13.42 12.06
C LEU A 60 -7.71 -14.66 11.58
N PRO A 61 -9.00 -14.50 11.24
CA PRO A 61 -9.77 -15.54 10.58
C PRO A 61 -9.16 -15.97 9.26
N ILE A 62 -9.48 -17.18 8.83
CA ILE A 62 -9.13 -17.69 7.49
C ILE A 62 -9.77 -16.75 6.44
N TYR A 63 -9.08 -16.58 5.31
CA TYR A 63 -9.48 -15.69 4.20
C TYR A 63 -9.49 -14.18 4.54
N THR A 64 -8.81 -13.76 5.60
CA THR A 64 -8.56 -12.33 5.81
C THR A 64 -7.59 -11.83 4.76
N GLN A 65 -8.02 -10.84 3.99
CA GLN A 65 -7.20 -10.17 2.98
C GLN A 65 -6.39 -9.06 3.63
N ILE A 66 -5.21 -8.78 3.07
CA ILE A 66 -4.28 -7.81 3.65
C ILE A 66 -3.80 -6.87 2.55
N CYS A 67 -3.77 -5.58 2.84
CA CYS A 67 -3.06 -4.60 2.01
C CYS A 67 -2.34 -3.54 2.84
N HIS A 68 -1.31 -2.98 2.26
CA HIS A 68 -0.57 -1.86 2.82
C HIS A 68 -0.97 -0.56 2.12
N ALA A 69 -1.20 0.50 2.88
CA ALA A 69 -1.48 1.86 2.42
C ALA A 69 -0.32 2.79 2.83
N PRO A 70 0.75 2.88 2.02
CA PRO A 70 1.96 3.63 2.39
C PRO A 70 1.69 5.10 2.71
N SER A 71 0.78 5.73 1.96
CA SER A 71 0.42 7.14 2.13
C SER A 71 -0.24 7.45 3.48
N LYS A 72 -0.80 6.44 4.15
CA LYS A 72 -1.43 6.55 5.47
C LYS A 72 -0.58 5.92 6.59
N GLY A 73 0.45 5.17 6.25
CA GLY A 73 1.18 4.36 7.22
C GLY A 73 0.33 3.25 7.85
N ASN A 74 -0.67 2.75 7.12
CA ASN A 74 -1.61 1.75 7.62
C ASN A 74 -1.48 0.41 6.90
N ILE A 75 -1.72 -0.66 7.64
CA ILE A 75 -1.99 -1.99 7.09
C ILE A 75 -3.45 -2.31 7.39
N TYR A 76 -4.20 -2.66 6.34
CA TYR A 76 -5.61 -3.05 6.44
C TYR A 76 -5.74 -4.56 6.35
N PHE A 77 -6.61 -5.11 7.19
CA PHE A 77 -7.01 -6.51 7.18
C PHE A 77 -8.51 -6.56 7.03
N ALA A 78 -9.03 -7.16 5.99
CA ALA A 78 -10.45 -7.19 5.70
C ALA A 78 -10.96 -8.63 5.54
N ASN A 79 -12.12 -8.90 6.12
CA ASN A 79 -12.89 -10.12 5.92
C ASN A 79 -14.39 -9.78 5.91
N SER A 80 -15.26 -10.79 5.91
CA SER A 80 -16.72 -10.61 5.89
C SER A 80 -17.30 -9.90 7.12
N SER A 81 -16.55 -9.80 8.21
CA SER A 81 -17.07 -9.33 9.50
C SER A 81 -16.51 -7.99 9.94
N PHE A 82 -15.28 -7.65 9.51
CA PHE A 82 -14.60 -6.42 9.93
C PHE A 82 -13.54 -5.95 8.94
N VAL A 83 -13.17 -4.70 9.09
CA VAL A 83 -11.92 -4.11 8.56
C VAL A 83 -11.07 -3.69 9.75
N LEU A 84 -9.94 -4.36 9.95
CA LEU A 84 -8.98 -4.04 10.99
C LEU A 84 -7.94 -3.09 10.40
N VAL A 85 -7.59 -2.05 11.14
CA VAL A 85 -6.62 -1.00 10.75
C VAL A 85 -5.46 -1.03 11.72
N TYR A 86 -4.29 -1.38 11.24
CA TYR A 86 -3.05 -1.27 12.01
C TYR A 86 -2.25 -0.07 11.54
N SER A 87 -2.09 0.93 12.42
CA SER A 87 -1.19 2.06 12.18
C SER A 87 0.25 1.64 12.48
N THR A 88 1.11 1.69 11.48
CA THR A 88 2.54 1.43 11.64
C THR A 88 3.28 2.64 12.24
N ILE A 89 2.63 3.81 12.26
CA ILE A 89 3.19 5.04 12.83
C ILE A 89 3.02 5.04 14.35
N ASP A 90 1.79 4.74 14.81
CA ASP A 90 1.40 4.85 16.23
C ASP A 90 1.38 3.50 16.93
N ASN A 91 1.58 2.40 16.20
CA ASN A 91 1.46 1.02 16.70
C ASN A 91 0.09 0.71 17.32
N THR A 92 -0.96 1.37 16.81
CA THR A 92 -2.35 1.18 17.26
C THR A 92 -3.09 0.21 16.36
N LEU A 93 -4.16 -0.36 16.89
CA LEU A 93 -5.01 -1.32 16.21
C LEU A 93 -6.48 -0.94 16.44
N ASP A 94 -7.16 -0.58 15.36
CA ASP A 94 -8.57 -0.22 15.36
C ASP A 94 -9.39 -1.20 14.53
N THR A 95 -10.67 -1.36 14.89
CA THR A 95 -11.60 -2.24 14.18
C THR A 95 -12.80 -1.46 13.68
N ILE A 96 -13.07 -1.55 12.38
CA ILE A 96 -14.25 -0.99 11.75
C ILE A 96 -15.19 -2.15 11.42
N TYR A 97 -16.43 -2.07 11.88
CA TYR A 97 -17.49 -3.02 11.52
C TYR A 97 -18.27 -2.44 10.34
N PRO A 98 -18.31 -3.12 9.19
CA PRO A 98 -19.11 -2.65 8.06
C PRO A 98 -20.58 -2.55 8.41
N ALA A 99 -21.21 -1.43 8.05
CA ALA A 99 -22.63 -1.25 8.24
C ALA A 99 -23.45 -2.12 7.28
N HIS A 100 -22.94 -2.33 6.07
CA HIS A 100 -23.55 -3.16 5.04
C HIS A 100 -22.49 -3.78 4.12
N GLY A 101 -22.87 -4.91 3.51
CA GLY A 101 -22.03 -5.61 2.53
C GLY A 101 -20.85 -6.34 3.13
N ALA A 102 -20.10 -7.01 2.28
CA ALA A 102 -18.88 -7.73 2.64
C ALA A 102 -17.94 -7.79 1.42
N PRO A 103 -16.62 -7.91 1.65
CA PRO A 103 -15.69 -8.20 0.56
C PRO A 103 -15.88 -9.63 0.06
N TYR A 104 -15.39 -9.90 -1.13
CA TYR A 104 -15.18 -11.28 -1.54
C TYR A 104 -14.08 -11.92 -0.67
N THR A 105 -14.31 -13.12 -0.17
CA THR A 105 -13.42 -13.78 0.81
C THR A 105 -13.00 -15.19 0.39
N GLU A 106 -12.67 -15.38 -0.88
CA GLU A 106 -12.17 -16.67 -1.40
C GLU A 106 -10.65 -16.75 -1.45
N ILE A 107 -10.11 -17.93 -1.74
CA ILE A 107 -8.67 -18.26 -1.60
C ILE A 107 -7.74 -17.32 -2.37
N ASN A 108 -8.18 -16.72 -3.47
CA ASN A 108 -7.31 -15.88 -4.31
C ASN A 108 -7.71 -14.41 -4.32
N ASN A 109 -8.57 -14.01 -3.42
CA ASN A 109 -8.98 -12.63 -3.32
C ASN A 109 -7.82 -11.74 -2.92
N GLN A 110 -7.73 -10.59 -3.55
CA GLN A 110 -6.75 -9.57 -3.25
C GLN A 110 -7.43 -8.31 -2.72
N LEU A 111 -6.73 -7.62 -1.84
CA LEU A 111 -7.13 -6.33 -1.31
C LEU A 111 -6.10 -5.30 -1.74
N ILE A 112 -6.56 -4.13 -2.16
CA ILE A 112 -5.70 -3.00 -2.47
C ILE A 112 -6.31 -1.71 -1.91
N TYR A 113 -5.45 -0.82 -1.40
CA TYR A 113 -5.88 0.51 -0.98
C TYR A 113 -5.83 1.48 -2.17
N GLN A 114 -6.94 2.17 -2.42
CA GLN A 114 -7.08 3.17 -3.47
C GLN A 114 -6.97 4.58 -2.87
N PRO A 115 -5.81 5.26 -2.99
CA PRO A 115 -5.54 6.50 -2.28
C PRO A 115 -6.35 7.70 -2.76
N TYR A 116 -6.81 7.70 -4.02
CA TYR A 116 -7.55 8.82 -4.61
C TYR A 116 -8.98 8.94 -4.10
N TYR A 117 -9.60 7.80 -3.80
CA TYR A 117 -10.97 7.75 -3.33
C TYR A 117 -11.05 7.46 -1.84
N ASP A 118 -9.91 7.14 -1.21
CA ASP A 118 -9.82 6.65 0.16
C ASP A 118 -10.72 5.42 0.36
N GLU A 119 -10.44 4.37 -0.41
CA GLU A 119 -11.26 3.17 -0.46
C GLU A 119 -10.38 1.92 -0.37
N LEU A 120 -10.97 0.79 0.09
CA LEU A 120 -10.37 -0.53 -0.11
C LEU A 120 -11.12 -1.22 -1.25
N TRP A 121 -10.35 -1.75 -2.18
CA TRP A 121 -10.88 -2.55 -3.28
C TRP A 121 -10.50 -4.01 -3.07
N SER A 122 -11.51 -4.85 -2.86
CA SER A 122 -11.37 -6.30 -2.77
C SER A 122 -11.88 -6.91 -4.07
N TYR A 123 -11.08 -7.77 -4.67
CA TYR A 123 -11.43 -8.41 -5.93
C TYR A 123 -10.97 -9.87 -5.95
N ASP A 124 -11.73 -10.69 -6.68
CA ASP A 124 -11.46 -12.07 -6.95
C ASP A 124 -10.53 -12.23 -8.18
N PHE A 125 -10.37 -13.44 -8.68
CA PHE A 125 -9.53 -13.84 -9.82
C PHE A 125 -9.52 -12.88 -11.00
N ASP A 126 -10.64 -12.22 -11.26
CA ASP A 126 -10.77 -11.25 -12.34
C ASP A 126 -11.37 -9.94 -11.82
N PRO A 127 -10.51 -8.97 -11.43
CA PRO A 127 -10.96 -7.69 -10.90
C PRO A 127 -11.74 -6.85 -11.94
N LEU A 128 -11.76 -7.25 -13.20
CA LEU A 128 -12.63 -6.62 -14.20
C LEU A 128 -14.09 -7.03 -14.05
N LYS A 129 -14.33 -8.14 -13.35
CA LYS A 129 -15.65 -8.77 -13.27
C LYS A 129 -16.26 -8.73 -11.88
N GLN A 130 -15.44 -8.96 -10.85
CA GLN A 130 -15.90 -8.98 -9.46
C GLN A 130 -15.03 -8.11 -8.58
N MET A 131 -15.60 -7.05 -8.08
CA MET A 131 -14.92 -6.15 -7.17
C MET A 131 -15.89 -5.64 -6.10
N SER A 132 -15.45 -5.69 -4.85
CA SER A 132 -16.10 -5.03 -3.73
C SER A 132 -15.31 -3.80 -3.34
N ILE A 133 -15.99 -2.71 -3.09
CA ILE A 133 -15.39 -1.44 -2.69
C ILE A 133 -15.86 -1.09 -1.29
N PHE A 134 -14.92 -0.90 -0.37
CA PHE A 134 -15.17 -0.38 0.96
C PHE A 134 -14.98 1.12 0.99
N ASN A 135 -16.01 1.84 1.40
CA ASN A 135 -15.96 3.28 1.58
C ASN A 135 -15.84 3.61 3.07
N PHE A 136 -14.77 4.32 3.45
CA PHE A 136 -14.51 4.71 4.84
C PHE A 136 -15.47 5.79 5.38
N LYS A 137 -16.21 6.51 4.52
CA LYS A 137 -17.13 7.56 4.98
C LYS A 137 -18.40 6.99 5.62
N ASP A 138 -18.92 5.91 5.07
CA ASP A 138 -20.15 5.27 5.52
C ASP A 138 -19.93 3.86 6.06
N ASN A 139 -18.69 3.37 6.01
CA ASN A 139 -18.29 2.03 6.44
C ASN A 139 -19.07 0.93 5.73
N THR A 140 -19.27 1.06 4.43
CA THR A 140 -20.03 0.07 3.65
C THR A 140 -19.19 -0.57 2.56
N TRP A 141 -19.49 -1.84 2.27
CA TRP A 141 -19.04 -2.54 1.09
C TRP A 141 -20.10 -2.46 0.01
N THR A 142 -19.72 -2.07 -1.19
CA THR A 142 -20.56 -2.15 -2.39
C THR A 142 -19.95 -3.14 -3.37
N ASN A 143 -20.76 -4.03 -3.92
CA ASN A 143 -20.31 -5.03 -4.87
C ASN A 143 -20.60 -4.57 -6.30
N ASN A 144 -19.60 -4.68 -7.15
CA ASN A 144 -19.70 -4.36 -8.57
C ASN A 144 -19.60 -5.67 -9.35
N ASP A 145 -20.72 -6.41 -9.37
CA ASP A 145 -20.80 -7.70 -10.06
C ASP A 145 -21.14 -7.49 -11.53
N ARG A 146 -20.28 -7.98 -12.40
CA ARG A 146 -20.60 -8.17 -13.80
C ARG A 146 -20.62 -9.66 -14.11
N GLU A 147 -21.53 -10.08 -14.97
CA GLU A 147 -21.66 -11.48 -15.36
C GLU A 147 -20.35 -12.04 -15.91
N ILE A 148 -19.83 -13.07 -15.25
CA ILE A 148 -18.55 -13.70 -15.59
C ILE A 148 -18.82 -14.76 -16.64
N LYS A 149 -18.31 -14.58 -17.87
CA LYS A 149 -18.39 -15.62 -18.88
C LYS A 149 -17.22 -16.62 -18.88
N ASN A 150 -16.07 -16.25 -18.34
CA ASN A 150 -14.91 -17.15 -18.13
C ASN A 150 -13.92 -16.51 -17.16
N PRO A 151 -13.59 -17.12 -16.02
CA PRO A 151 -12.49 -16.69 -15.19
C PRO A 151 -11.16 -17.07 -15.85
N GLU A 152 -10.53 -16.13 -16.53
CA GLU A 152 -9.32 -16.44 -17.30
C GLU A 152 -8.01 -16.16 -16.55
N TYR A 153 -8.09 -15.53 -15.37
CA TYR A 153 -6.90 -15.00 -14.71
C TYR A 153 -6.86 -15.33 -13.24
N SER A 154 -5.76 -15.94 -12.80
CA SER A 154 -5.39 -16.07 -11.40
C SER A 154 -3.93 -15.65 -11.19
N GLN A 155 -3.53 -15.40 -9.96
CA GLN A 155 -2.14 -15.13 -9.58
C GLN A 155 -1.47 -13.97 -10.36
N HIS A 156 -2.22 -12.88 -10.59
CA HIS A 156 -1.72 -11.67 -11.24
C HIS A 156 -1.17 -10.68 -10.20
N ASN A 157 -0.39 -9.70 -10.69
CA ASN A 157 0.04 -8.56 -9.90
C ASN A 157 -0.79 -7.33 -10.24
N THR A 158 -0.96 -6.45 -9.25
CA THR A 158 -1.73 -5.23 -9.41
C THR A 158 -1.06 -4.03 -8.77
N PHE A 159 -1.34 -2.85 -9.29
CA PHE A 159 -0.98 -1.58 -8.67
C PHE A 159 -1.98 -0.48 -9.05
N ILE A 160 -2.11 0.53 -8.20
CA ILE A 160 -2.85 1.75 -8.51
C ILE A 160 -1.89 2.78 -9.08
N SER A 161 -2.18 3.26 -10.28
CA SER A 161 -1.37 4.29 -10.92
C SER A 161 -1.62 5.67 -10.30
N PRO A 162 -0.57 6.38 -9.89
CA PRO A 162 -0.72 7.74 -9.36
C PRO A 162 -1.13 8.77 -10.41
N ASN A 163 -1.02 8.45 -11.69
CA ASN A 163 -1.29 9.40 -12.76
C ASN A 163 -2.77 9.47 -13.16
N ASP A 164 -3.49 8.37 -13.04
CA ASP A 164 -4.86 8.27 -13.54
C ASP A 164 -5.83 7.54 -12.59
N SER A 165 -5.38 7.23 -11.39
CA SER A 165 -6.18 6.55 -10.34
C SER A 165 -6.73 5.18 -10.75
N CYS A 166 -6.22 4.59 -11.82
CA CYS A 166 -6.69 3.30 -12.30
C CYS A 166 -5.91 2.15 -11.67
N LEU A 167 -6.61 1.04 -11.50
CA LEU A 167 -6.03 -0.25 -11.18
C LEU A 167 -5.43 -0.85 -12.45
N TYR A 168 -4.14 -1.16 -12.41
CA TYR A 168 -3.46 -1.91 -13.46
C TYR A 168 -3.21 -3.34 -12.99
N ILE A 169 -3.48 -4.28 -13.86
CA ILE A 169 -3.33 -5.71 -13.63
C ILE A 169 -2.37 -6.22 -14.70
N PHE A 170 -1.37 -6.97 -14.31
CA PHE A 170 -0.39 -7.50 -15.25
C PHE A 170 0.05 -8.92 -14.91
N GLY A 171 0.36 -9.66 -15.94
CA GLY A 171 0.70 -11.07 -15.85
C GLY A 171 -0.50 -11.94 -15.53
N GLY A 172 -0.29 -12.97 -14.74
CA GLY A 172 -1.29 -13.94 -14.35
C GLY A 172 -1.13 -15.29 -15.04
N TYR A 173 -1.90 -16.25 -14.58
CA TYR A 173 -1.95 -17.61 -15.08
C TYR A 173 -3.40 -18.01 -15.30
N GLY A 174 -3.70 -18.56 -16.46
CA GLY A 174 -5.04 -19.05 -16.78
C GLY A 174 -5.02 -19.92 -18.02
N ASN A 175 -5.94 -20.87 -18.08
CA ASN A 175 -6.02 -21.84 -19.19
C ASN A 175 -4.68 -22.55 -19.47
N TYR A 176 -3.96 -22.92 -18.38
CA TYR A 176 -2.64 -23.59 -18.45
C TYR A 176 -1.53 -22.76 -19.12
N GLN A 177 -1.68 -21.44 -19.17
CA GLN A 177 -0.69 -20.54 -19.79
C GLN A 177 -0.46 -19.30 -18.95
N TYR A 178 0.79 -18.79 -18.96
CA TYR A 178 1.10 -17.46 -18.46
C TYR A 178 0.54 -16.39 -19.41
N LYS A 179 0.02 -15.33 -18.85
CA LYS A 179 -0.56 -14.21 -19.59
C LYS A 179 0.40 -13.02 -19.58
N ASN A 180 0.69 -12.51 -20.78
CA ASN A 180 1.52 -11.31 -20.95
C ASN A 180 0.64 -10.09 -21.26
N LEU A 181 -0.41 -9.90 -20.45
CA LEU A 181 -1.38 -8.83 -20.63
C LEU A 181 -1.20 -7.76 -19.57
N ILE A 182 -1.49 -6.52 -19.96
CA ILE A 182 -1.69 -5.40 -19.05
C ILE A 182 -3.14 -4.96 -19.24
N LEU A 183 -3.91 -5.04 -18.18
CA LEU A 183 -5.29 -4.59 -18.14
C LEU A 183 -5.41 -3.35 -17.28
N LYS A 184 -6.39 -2.50 -17.59
CA LYS A 184 -6.67 -1.26 -16.87
C LYS A 184 -8.12 -1.24 -16.43
N LYS A 185 -8.36 -0.91 -15.17
CA LYS A 185 -9.68 -0.79 -14.57
C LYS A 185 -9.82 0.57 -13.88
N GLY A 186 -10.79 1.35 -14.31
CA GLY A 186 -11.28 2.52 -13.58
C GLY A 186 -12.23 2.11 -12.44
N ARG A 187 -12.71 3.11 -11.68
CA ARG A 187 -13.67 2.90 -10.59
C ARG A 187 -15.05 2.43 -11.10
N THR A 188 -15.41 2.79 -12.32
CA THR A 188 -16.72 2.47 -12.98
C THR A 188 -16.53 1.49 -14.11
#